data_c589c62940dda5c7fadaee47a4afc8d5
#
_entry.id   c589c62940dda5c7fadaee47a4afc8d5
#
_cell.length_a   1.000
_cell.length_b   1.000
_cell.length_c   1.000
_cell.angle_alpha   90.00
_cell.angle_beta   90.00
_cell.angle_gamma   90.00
#
_symmetry.space_group_name_H-M   'P 1'
#
loop_
_entity.id
_entity.type
_entity.pdbx_description
1 polymer ?
#
loop_
_entity_poly.entity_id
_entity_poly.type
_entity_poly.pdbx_seq_one_letter_code
_entity_poly.pdbx_strand_id
1 'polypeptide(L)'
;MEERSYQDFYDALNHCEEGSDEEFEIYKEMVAMCEDGIKEFRDDLEDDGTRGFMPIDVDSYAAPMDNLSRIYMKRGEYAKALHLLEQVLPMYRILEIYNPNYTYHRCNALETMAECYDKLGKDNMATLCYYELKHLKLEVLEPRENQ
;
A
#
# COMPACT_ATOMS: atom_id res chain seq x y z
N MET A 1 -23.54 -6.38 -17.31
CA MET A 1 -22.22 -6.97 -17.00
C MET A 1 -22.13 -7.20 -15.50
N GLU A 2 -21.90 -8.43 -15.10
CA GLU A 2 -21.81 -8.73 -13.68
C GLU A 2 -20.50 -8.20 -13.12
N GLU A 3 -20.57 -7.61 -11.92
CA GLU A 3 -19.39 -7.18 -11.23
C GLU A 3 -18.62 -8.41 -10.73
N ARG A 4 -17.28 -8.36 -10.82
CA ARG A 4 -16.44 -9.40 -10.25
C ARG A 4 -16.45 -9.29 -8.74
N SER A 5 -16.52 -10.43 -8.06
CA SER A 5 -16.31 -10.52 -6.62
C SER A 5 -14.82 -10.55 -6.31
N TYR A 6 -14.46 -10.38 -5.03
CA TYR A 6 -13.07 -10.55 -4.60
C TYR A 6 -12.53 -11.93 -4.98
N GLN A 7 -13.35 -12.97 -4.85
CA GLN A 7 -12.93 -14.32 -5.21
C GLN A 7 -12.61 -14.42 -6.69
N ASP A 8 -13.40 -13.78 -7.55
CA ASP A 8 -13.13 -13.76 -8.99
C ASP A 8 -11.79 -13.11 -9.32
N PHE A 9 -11.46 -12.02 -8.64
CA PHE A 9 -10.17 -11.34 -8.82
C PHE A 9 -9.01 -12.23 -8.37
N TYR A 10 -9.12 -12.87 -7.21
CA TYR A 10 -8.07 -13.75 -6.71
C TYR A 10 -7.89 -14.98 -7.62
N ASP A 11 -8.98 -15.53 -8.12
CA ASP A 11 -8.91 -16.64 -9.08
C ASP A 11 -8.20 -16.21 -10.37
N ALA A 12 -8.51 -15.02 -10.88
CA ALA A 12 -7.87 -14.49 -12.07
C ALA A 12 -6.38 -14.23 -11.82
N LEU A 13 -6.01 -13.69 -10.65
CA LEU A 13 -4.61 -13.48 -10.29
C LEU A 13 -3.82 -14.78 -10.21
N ASN A 14 -4.45 -15.85 -9.72
CA ASN A 14 -3.81 -17.15 -9.62
C ASN A 14 -3.55 -17.78 -11.00
N HIS A 15 -4.24 -17.35 -12.04
CA HIS A 15 -4.13 -17.88 -13.38
C HIS A 15 -3.36 -16.98 -14.35
N CYS A 16 -2.92 -15.80 -13.92
CA CYS A 16 -2.13 -14.91 -14.76
C CYS A 16 -0.65 -14.96 -14.35
N GLU A 17 0.23 -14.55 -15.26
CA GLU A 17 1.66 -14.49 -14.96
C GLU A 17 1.97 -13.21 -14.17
N GLU A 18 2.90 -13.34 -13.24
CA GLU A 18 3.41 -12.18 -12.50
C GLU A 18 4.09 -11.20 -13.47
N GLY A 19 3.76 -9.94 -13.33
CA GLY A 19 4.32 -8.89 -14.19
C GLY A 19 3.61 -8.74 -15.54
N SER A 20 2.56 -9.51 -15.80
CA SER A 20 1.80 -9.44 -17.04
C SER A 20 0.88 -8.22 -17.10
N ASP A 21 0.46 -7.86 -18.31
CA ASP A 21 -0.56 -6.82 -18.50
C ASP A 21 -1.89 -7.23 -17.88
N GLU A 22 -2.19 -8.52 -17.89
CA GLU A 22 -3.40 -9.05 -17.26
C GLU A 22 -3.40 -8.78 -15.76
N GLU A 23 -2.30 -9.06 -15.07
CA GLU A 23 -2.17 -8.78 -13.64
C GLU A 23 -2.40 -7.29 -13.36
N PHE A 24 -1.78 -6.44 -14.15
CA PHE A 24 -1.94 -4.98 -14.03
C PHE A 24 -3.40 -4.55 -14.14
N GLU A 25 -4.11 -5.05 -15.14
CA GLU A 25 -5.52 -4.71 -15.35
C GLU A 25 -6.41 -5.23 -14.21
N ILE A 26 -6.11 -6.42 -13.68
CA ILE A 26 -6.86 -6.97 -12.55
C ILE A 26 -6.73 -6.06 -11.31
N TYR A 27 -5.52 -5.65 -10.95
CA TYR A 27 -5.33 -4.76 -9.80
C TYR A 27 -5.98 -3.39 -10.02
N LYS A 28 -5.96 -2.87 -11.23
CA LYS A 28 -6.67 -1.62 -11.54
C LYS A 28 -8.17 -1.75 -11.32
N GLU A 29 -8.76 -2.87 -11.75
CA GLU A 29 -10.18 -3.13 -11.51
C GLU A 29 -10.50 -3.26 -10.02
N MET A 30 -9.63 -3.95 -9.26
CA MET A 30 -9.83 -4.11 -7.82
C MET A 30 -9.80 -2.76 -7.10
N VAL A 31 -8.85 -1.90 -7.44
CA VAL A 31 -8.77 -0.56 -6.85
C VAL A 31 -9.99 0.27 -7.24
N ALA A 32 -10.41 0.21 -8.49
CA ALA A 32 -11.61 0.93 -8.94
C ALA A 32 -12.87 0.46 -8.20
N MET A 33 -12.98 -0.82 -7.92
CA MET A 33 -14.11 -1.38 -7.18
C MET A 33 -14.16 -0.83 -5.75
N CYS A 34 -13.02 -0.51 -5.16
CA CYS A 34 -12.94 0.01 -3.80
C CYS A 34 -12.93 1.54 -3.73
N GLU A 35 -13.09 2.24 -4.84
CA GLU A 35 -12.91 3.69 -4.92
C GLU A 35 -13.71 4.48 -3.88
N ASP A 36 -14.99 4.14 -3.72
CA ASP A 36 -15.85 4.83 -2.76
C ASP A 36 -15.37 4.62 -1.31
N GLY A 37 -15.00 3.39 -0.97
CA GLY A 37 -14.47 3.07 0.36
C GLY A 37 -13.13 3.77 0.63
N ILE A 38 -12.26 3.81 -0.36
CA ILE A 38 -10.97 4.50 -0.25
C ILE A 38 -11.19 6.00 -0.02
N LYS A 39 -12.12 6.59 -0.74
CA LYS A 39 -12.46 8.01 -0.59
C LYS A 39 -13.01 8.30 0.81
N GLU A 40 -13.93 7.48 1.30
CA GLU A 40 -14.47 7.63 2.66
C GLU A 40 -13.37 7.53 3.71
N PHE A 41 -12.47 6.57 3.57
CA PHE A 41 -11.34 6.41 4.48
C PHE A 41 -10.47 7.67 4.50
N ARG A 42 -10.13 8.19 3.33
CA ARG A 42 -9.30 9.41 3.21
C ARG A 42 -9.99 10.63 3.84
N ASP A 43 -11.27 10.80 3.57
CA ASP A 43 -12.04 11.93 4.09
C ASP A 43 -12.15 11.85 5.63
N ASP A 44 -12.34 10.67 6.17
CA ASP A 44 -12.40 10.47 7.63
C ASP A 44 -11.05 10.75 8.30
N LEU A 45 -9.93 10.42 7.66
CA LEU A 45 -8.60 10.76 8.17
C LEU A 45 -8.40 12.27 8.28
N GLU A 46 -8.91 13.02 7.31
CA GLU A 46 -8.82 14.49 7.34
C GLU A 46 -9.67 15.09 8.44
N ASP A 47 -10.81 14.48 8.75
CA ASP A 47 -11.74 15.00 9.76
C ASP A 47 -11.34 14.69 11.19
N ASP A 48 -11.04 13.48 11.55
CA ASP A 48 -10.63 13.12 12.91
C ASP A 48 -10.39 11.63 13.10
N GLY A 49 -10.00 10.95 12.05
CA GLY A 49 -9.65 9.54 12.14
C GLY A 49 -10.69 8.62 11.53
N THR A 50 -10.43 7.35 11.65
CA THR A 50 -11.11 6.30 10.88
C THR A 50 -12.18 5.59 11.66
N ARG A 51 -13.09 6.32 12.25
CA ARG A 51 -14.19 5.75 13.03
C ARG A 51 -15.11 4.94 12.14
N GLY A 52 -15.45 3.73 12.57
CA GLY A 52 -16.41 2.88 11.91
C GLY A 52 -15.86 2.00 10.81
N PHE A 53 -14.57 2.10 10.50
CA PHE A 53 -13.97 1.18 9.55
C PHE A 53 -13.56 -0.13 10.21
N MET A 54 -13.88 -1.23 9.56
CA MET A 54 -13.44 -2.55 9.98
C MET A 54 -12.04 -2.81 9.42
N PRO A 55 -11.13 -3.45 10.20
CA PRO A 55 -9.80 -3.77 9.67
C PRO A 55 -9.82 -4.55 8.36
N ILE A 56 -10.76 -5.47 8.20
CA ILE A 56 -10.87 -6.25 6.97
C ILE A 56 -11.16 -5.39 5.75
N ASP A 57 -11.96 -4.34 5.91
CA ASP A 57 -12.26 -3.41 4.82
C ASP A 57 -11.03 -2.61 4.43
N VAL A 58 -10.31 -2.08 5.43
CA VAL A 58 -9.10 -1.30 5.19
C VAL A 58 -8.03 -2.16 4.50
N ASP A 59 -7.87 -3.41 4.94
CA ASP A 59 -6.97 -4.37 4.29
C ASP A 59 -7.37 -4.61 2.83
N SER A 60 -8.66 -4.73 2.58
CA SER A 60 -9.19 -4.94 1.21
C SER A 60 -8.89 -3.76 0.29
N TYR A 61 -8.73 -2.56 0.84
CA TYR A 61 -8.32 -1.39 0.05
C TYR A 61 -6.80 -1.34 -0.11
N ALA A 62 -6.07 -1.56 0.97
CA ALA A 62 -4.60 -1.42 0.99
C ALA A 62 -3.90 -2.44 0.10
N ALA A 63 -4.31 -3.70 0.13
CA ALA A 63 -3.61 -4.76 -0.58
C ALA A 63 -3.54 -4.53 -2.10
N PRO A 64 -4.67 -4.29 -2.80
CA PRO A 64 -4.58 -4.05 -4.25
C PRO A 64 -3.90 -2.74 -4.60
N MET A 65 -4.05 -1.69 -3.77
CA MET A 65 -3.36 -0.41 -3.99
C MET A 65 -1.86 -0.56 -3.89
N ASP A 66 -1.38 -1.29 -2.90
CA ASP A 66 0.05 -1.55 -2.71
C ASP A 66 0.61 -2.36 -3.89
N ASN A 67 -0.05 -3.42 -4.28
CA ASN A 67 0.37 -4.23 -5.42
C ASN A 67 0.40 -3.41 -6.72
N LEU A 68 -0.64 -2.60 -6.95
CA LEU A 68 -0.69 -1.75 -8.13
C LEU A 68 0.46 -0.72 -8.13
N SER A 69 0.79 -0.17 -6.96
CA SER A 69 1.88 0.80 -6.85
C SER A 69 3.22 0.20 -7.29
N ARG A 70 3.47 -1.05 -6.93
CA ARG A 70 4.70 -1.75 -7.33
C ARG A 70 4.77 -1.98 -8.84
N ILE A 71 3.63 -2.27 -9.45
CA ILE A 71 3.56 -2.43 -10.90
C ILE A 71 3.84 -1.10 -11.60
N TYR A 72 3.25 -0.01 -11.12
CA TYR A 72 3.54 1.32 -11.65
C TYR A 72 5.03 1.66 -11.53
N MET A 73 5.63 1.37 -10.37
CA MET A 73 7.06 1.62 -10.17
C MET A 73 7.91 0.85 -11.19
N LYS A 74 7.62 -0.43 -11.39
CA LYS A 74 8.35 -1.26 -12.35
C LYS A 74 8.19 -0.76 -13.79
N ARG A 75 7.07 -0.10 -14.09
CA ARG A 75 6.81 0.49 -15.40
C ARG A 75 7.41 1.88 -15.57
N GLY A 76 8.07 2.40 -14.53
CA GLY A 76 8.65 3.73 -14.56
C GLY A 76 7.64 4.86 -14.30
N GLU A 77 6.42 4.54 -13.89
CA GLU A 77 5.38 5.52 -13.59
C GLU A 77 5.41 5.87 -12.10
N TYR A 78 6.49 6.50 -11.68
CA TYR A 78 6.79 6.75 -10.26
C TYR A 78 5.80 7.66 -9.56
N ALA A 79 5.31 8.68 -10.25
CA ALA A 79 4.32 9.60 -9.66
C ALA A 79 3.00 8.89 -9.36
N LYS A 80 2.56 8.00 -10.24
CA LYS A 80 1.34 7.20 -10.00
C LYS A 80 1.53 6.22 -8.85
N ALA A 81 2.71 5.60 -8.76
CA ALA A 81 3.04 4.71 -7.64
C ALA A 81 2.99 5.47 -6.32
N LEU A 82 3.60 6.66 -6.25
CA LEU A 82 3.59 7.50 -5.06
C LEU A 82 2.19 7.91 -4.64
N HIS A 83 1.34 8.27 -5.60
CA HIS A 83 -0.04 8.66 -5.29
C HIS A 83 -0.80 7.55 -4.55
N LEU A 84 -0.60 6.30 -4.95
CA LEU A 84 -1.20 5.15 -4.27
C LEU A 84 -0.55 4.92 -2.91
N LEU A 85 0.78 4.95 -2.83
CA LEU A 85 1.50 4.67 -1.60
C LEU A 85 1.23 5.69 -0.50
N GLU A 86 1.05 6.96 -0.86
CA GLU A 86 0.67 8.00 0.09
C GLU A 86 -0.67 7.72 0.76
N GLN A 87 -1.56 7.03 0.06
CA GLN A 87 -2.86 6.62 0.62
C GLN A 87 -2.75 5.31 1.40
N VAL A 88 -1.88 4.41 0.99
CA VAL A 88 -1.71 3.09 1.62
C VAL A 88 -1.02 3.19 2.98
N LEU A 89 -0.04 4.08 3.13
CA LEU A 89 0.70 4.20 4.40
C LEU A 89 -0.19 4.44 5.61
N PRO A 90 -1.14 5.41 5.58
CA PRO A 90 -2.05 5.59 6.70
C PRO A 90 -2.91 4.35 6.98
N MET A 91 -3.27 3.61 5.94
CA MET A 91 -4.04 2.37 6.09
C MET A 91 -3.23 1.34 6.88
N TYR A 92 -1.96 1.15 6.53
CA TYR A 92 -1.09 0.22 7.26
C TYR A 92 -0.85 0.65 8.70
N ARG A 93 -0.72 1.96 8.97
CA ARG A 93 -0.57 2.46 10.34
C ARG A 93 -1.77 2.11 11.21
N ILE A 94 -2.96 2.19 10.65
CA ILE A 94 -4.18 1.81 11.36
C ILE A 94 -4.26 0.30 11.55
N LEU A 95 -3.94 -0.47 10.51
CA LEU A 95 -3.95 -1.92 10.59
C LEU A 95 -2.93 -2.46 11.61
N GLU A 96 -1.80 -1.79 11.79
CA GLU A 96 -0.81 -2.16 12.81
C GLU A 96 -1.37 -2.14 14.22
N ILE A 97 -2.36 -1.30 14.51
CA ILE A 97 -3.01 -1.24 15.82
C ILE A 97 -3.69 -2.58 16.14
N TYR A 98 -4.24 -3.22 15.12
CA TYR A 98 -4.94 -4.50 15.26
C TYR A 98 -4.02 -5.70 15.08
N ASN A 99 -2.99 -5.57 14.25
CA ASN A 99 -2.07 -6.67 13.97
C ASN A 99 -0.66 -6.11 13.66
N PRO A 100 0.30 -6.28 14.58
CA PRO A 100 1.66 -5.77 14.40
C PRO A 100 2.39 -6.28 13.15
N ASN A 101 1.94 -7.38 12.55
CA ASN A 101 2.53 -7.89 11.32
C ASN A 101 2.41 -6.91 10.15
N TYR A 102 1.47 -5.98 10.20
CA TYR A 102 1.35 -4.94 9.17
C TYR A 102 2.53 -3.97 9.15
N THR A 103 3.39 -3.99 10.17
CA THR A 103 4.64 -3.23 10.14
C THR A 103 5.54 -3.65 8.97
N TYR A 104 5.55 -4.93 8.63
CA TYR A 104 6.30 -5.42 7.45
C TYR A 104 5.77 -4.81 6.17
N HIS A 105 4.47 -4.72 6.03
CA HIS A 105 3.84 -4.09 4.85
C HIS A 105 4.18 -2.60 4.79
N ARG A 106 4.17 -1.93 5.93
CA ARG A 106 4.55 -0.52 5.98
C ARG A 106 6.01 -0.32 5.58
N CYS A 107 6.91 -1.18 6.04
CA CYS A 107 8.30 -1.13 5.64
C CYS A 107 8.47 -1.31 4.13
N ASN A 108 7.78 -2.28 3.55
CA ASN A 108 7.83 -2.53 2.11
C ASN A 108 7.30 -1.32 1.32
N ALA A 109 6.22 -0.71 1.78
CA ALA A 109 5.67 0.49 1.15
C ALA A 109 6.66 1.65 1.21
N LEU A 110 7.31 1.85 2.36
CA LEU A 110 8.34 2.89 2.51
C LEU A 110 9.55 2.67 1.59
N GLU A 111 9.98 1.42 1.41
CA GLU A 111 11.06 1.11 0.47
C GLU A 111 10.67 1.49 -0.96
N THR A 112 9.46 1.13 -1.37
CA THR A 112 8.97 1.48 -2.70
C THR A 112 8.85 2.98 -2.88
N MET A 113 8.34 3.69 -1.86
CA MET A 113 8.27 5.15 -1.89
C MET A 113 9.64 5.79 -2.03
N ALA A 114 10.62 5.31 -1.26
CA ALA A 114 11.97 5.84 -1.31
C ALA A 114 12.57 5.69 -2.71
N GLU A 115 12.39 4.53 -3.34
CA GLU A 115 12.85 4.31 -4.70
C GLU A 115 12.17 5.27 -5.68
N CYS A 116 10.87 5.46 -5.56
CA CYS A 116 10.13 6.37 -6.44
C CYS A 116 10.62 7.81 -6.28
N TYR A 117 10.84 8.26 -5.04
CA TYR A 117 11.38 9.59 -4.80
C TYR A 117 12.79 9.76 -5.38
N ASP A 118 13.66 8.74 -5.21
CA ASP A 118 15.00 8.76 -5.80
C ASP A 118 14.92 8.91 -7.33
N LYS A 119 14.06 8.12 -7.96
CA LYS A 119 13.90 8.17 -9.42
C LYS A 119 13.34 9.49 -9.92
N LEU A 120 12.58 10.18 -9.10
CA LEU A 120 12.03 11.50 -9.42
C LEU A 120 12.97 12.64 -9.02
N GLY A 121 14.13 12.35 -8.47
CA GLY A 121 15.09 13.35 -8.04
C GLY A 121 14.71 14.07 -6.75
N LYS A 122 13.78 13.51 -5.99
CA LYS A 122 13.32 14.10 -4.72
C LYS A 122 14.10 13.51 -3.55
N ASP A 123 15.38 13.83 -3.47
CA ASP A 123 16.33 13.22 -2.55
C ASP A 123 15.97 13.42 -1.08
N ASN A 124 15.45 14.58 -0.72
CA ASN A 124 15.06 14.86 0.66
C ASN A 124 13.91 13.95 1.10
N MET A 125 12.94 13.75 0.22
CA MET A 125 11.80 12.88 0.52
C MET A 125 12.24 11.42 0.62
N ALA A 126 13.13 11.00 -0.26
CA ALA A 126 13.71 9.66 -0.20
C ALA A 126 14.45 9.43 1.11
N THR A 127 15.25 10.42 1.53
CA THR A 127 16.00 10.36 2.80
C THR A 127 15.07 10.19 4.00
N LEU A 128 13.95 10.92 4.02
CA LEU A 128 12.96 10.79 5.10
C LEU A 128 12.37 9.38 5.14
N CYS A 129 12.07 8.80 3.99
CA CYS A 129 11.56 7.43 3.91
C CYS A 129 12.58 6.42 4.44
N TYR A 130 13.84 6.55 4.04
CA TYR A 130 14.90 5.66 4.51
C TYR A 130 15.15 5.81 6.01
N TYR A 131 15.05 7.03 6.52
CA TYR A 131 15.19 7.27 7.96
C TYR A 131 14.09 6.57 8.76
N GLU A 132 12.84 6.75 8.36
CA GLU A 132 11.70 6.09 8.99
C GLU A 132 11.84 4.57 8.91
N LEU A 133 12.22 4.05 7.74
CA LEU A 133 12.42 2.63 7.52
C LEU A 133 13.49 2.06 8.45
N LYS A 134 14.62 2.75 8.58
CA LYS A 134 15.71 2.32 9.47
C LYS A 134 15.23 2.26 10.92
N HIS A 135 14.49 3.29 11.35
CA HIS A 135 13.92 3.36 12.70
C HIS A 135 13.02 2.17 12.98
N LEU A 136 12.11 1.86 12.06
CA LEU A 136 11.19 0.73 12.18
C LEU A 136 11.94 -0.60 12.26
N LYS A 137 12.95 -0.80 11.43
CA LYS A 137 13.73 -2.03 11.45
C LYS A 137 14.48 -2.22 12.76
N LEU A 138 15.09 -1.16 13.29
CA LEU A 138 15.87 -1.25 14.50
C LEU A 138 15.05 -1.35 15.78
N GLU A 139 13.95 -0.64 15.88
CA GLU A 139 13.20 -0.54 17.12
C GLU A 139 11.97 -1.45 17.18
N VAL A 140 11.42 -1.84 16.05
CA VAL A 140 10.19 -2.62 16.02
C VAL A 140 10.43 -4.04 15.51
N LEU A 141 11.06 -4.18 14.35
CA LEU A 141 11.24 -5.49 13.72
C LEU A 141 12.48 -6.22 14.19
N GLU A 142 13.56 -5.50 14.49
CA GLU A 142 14.84 -6.05 14.93
C GLU A 142 15.30 -5.34 16.20
N PRO A 143 14.53 -5.47 17.31
CA PRO A 143 14.91 -4.79 18.53
C PRO A 143 16.22 -5.36 19.07
N ARG A 144 17.05 -4.49 19.66
CA ARG A 144 18.31 -4.93 20.27
C ARG A 144 18.00 -5.82 21.47
N GLU A 145 18.70 -6.92 21.55
CA GLU A 145 18.61 -7.79 22.71
C GLU A 145 19.40 -7.19 23.87
N ASN A 146 18.82 -7.26 25.04
CA ASN A 146 19.52 -6.99 26.31
C ASN A 146 20.27 -5.68 26.40
N GLN A 147 19.55 -4.65 26.34
CA GLN A 147 20.14 -3.36 26.64
C GLN A 147 20.07 -3.06 28.13
#